data_6430248267eb15126d44529110bbdbac
#
_entry.id   6430248267eb15126d44529110bbdbac
#
_cell.length_a   1.000
_cell.length_b   1.000
_cell.length_c   1.000
_cell.angle_alpha   90.00
_cell.angle_beta   90.00
_cell.angle_gamma   90.00
#
_symmetry.space_group_name_H-M   'P 1'
#
loop_
_entity.id
_entity.type
_entity.pdbx_description
1 polymer ?
#
loop_
_entity_poly.entity_id
_entity_poly.type
_entity_poly.pdbx_seq_one_letter_code
_entity_poly.pdbx_strand_id
1 'polypeptide(L)'
;MLASSSKHALNACTRSTLCLRSANLISIWRQSSAAGHTAQRNVASNASLPRRQPKDARGPSRLSAKMYEARQSEPMLKVHRGSRTTELNMAMRNHLARFRADEVINLAAEMKKANTRPDIHTYNSLLGALAADPYTEATWAVYRDMLAMGIRADTNIFNQLLYAHRASDSNEIQKILQEMERHGLQPNAGTYDFFLRYYMDCDNAEMALVKLAEMNEAGFQPSLKTAQALIDRFGQMGHVRLALELADFHEAVTVRRLDSELWVNLLVYCAEELYAHGVLQCWEKVVNELHIRVDEGLCQLVLDTAARHGLPKLASEAIRELEAIKVDFQEHHFTPMLDAFVKKQLLKEAFCILDLMRSAKVNPTIDSAYSILQAVRHDPEAIDAAYTKLEEMHKEGQNIDVIAVNVLVKACGLLNDLQRGVGIYKAMPSLGIQPDAETFEMLLKACRAAQHIELGERLFREMQESGVKPTAKTFEAFISLVLTQTDYENAFFYLEEMKGAGHTPSYPVYEEIVKTCVANGDTRYKLAVEELEQMGYKMSARLRHFINTGGRQWINRLSDDERLPYETRRRMKEAKLLQEEEEEEGEDSAELMK
;
A
#
# COMPACT_ATOMS: atom_id res chain seq x y z
N MET A 1 -20.79 3.21 -16.03
CA MET A 1 -19.61 3.57 -15.23
C MET A 1 -19.95 4.46 -14.00
N LEU A 2 -21.20 4.53 -13.56
CA LEU A 2 -21.65 5.35 -12.42
C LEU A 2 -22.04 4.53 -11.18
N ALA A 3 -21.80 3.21 -11.19
CA ALA A 3 -22.16 2.32 -10.08
C ALA A 3 -21.00 1.91 -9.16
N SER A 4 -19.76 2.31 -9.47
CA SER A 4 -18.58 1.99 -8.64
C SER A 4 -18.20 3.08 -7.64
N SER A 5 -18.60 4.32 -7.87
CA SER A 5 -18.25 5.47 -7.00
C SER A 5 -19.04 5.49 -5.69
N SER A 6 -20.30 5.04 -5.71
CA SER A 6 -21.15 5.05 -4.49
C SER A 6 -20.81 3.96 -3.47
N LYS A 7 -20.16 2.86 -3.90
CA LYS A 7 -19.71 1.80 -2.98
C LYS A 7 -18.47 2.20 -2.17
N HIS A 8 -17.60 3.06 -2.71
CA HIS A 8 -16.42 3.54 -1.97
C HIS A 8 -16.77 4.58 -0.89
N ALA A 9 -17.75 5.44 -1.15
CA ALA A 9 -18.21 6.44 -0.16
C ALA A 9 -18.95 5.78 1.02
N LEU A 10 -19.80 4.78 0.75
CA LEU A 10 -20.48 4.01 1.80
C LEU A 10 -19.50 3.19 2.66
N ASN A 11 -18.42 2.66 2.08
CA ASN A 11 -17.39 1.95 2.83
C ASN A 11 -16.52 2.88 3.69
N ALA A 12 -16.29 4.12 3.28
CA ALA A 12 -15.54 5.09 4.09
C ALA A 12 -16.32 5.54 5.33
N CYS A 13 -17.62 5.75 5.21
CA CYS A 13 -18.48 6.17 6.33
C CYS A 13 -18.68 5.05 7.37
N THR A 14 -18.82 3.79 6.93
CA THR A 14 -18.88 2.64 7.84
C THR A 14 -17.54 2.36 8.53
N ARG A 15 -16.40 2.61 7.87
CA ARG A 15 -15.07 2.46 8.46
C ARG A 15 -14.80 3.44 9.61
N SER A 16 -15.25 4.69 9.51
CA SER A 16 -15.04 5.69 10.57
C SER A 16 -15.88 5.41 11.84
N THR A 17 -17.10 4.92 11.70
CA THR A 17 -17.98 4.55 12.83
C THR A 17 -17.52 3.28 13.54
N LEU A 18 -17.00 2.30 12.81
CA LEU A 18 -16.39 1.10 13.38
C LEU A 18 -15.12 1.43 14.20
N CYS A 19 -14.27 2.33 13.71
CA CYS A 19 -13.06 2.75 14.44
C CYS A 19 -13.39 3.43 15.79
N LEU A 20 -14.44 4.24 15.87
CA LEU A 20 -14.84 4.92 17.11
C LEU A 20 -15.49 3.94 18.10
N ARG A 21 -16.29 2.99 17.62
CA ARG A 21 -16.90 1.94 18.47
C ARG A 21 -15.88 0.91 18.93
N SER A 22 -14.92 0.53 18.05
CA SER A 22 -13.85 -0.41 18.40
C SER A 22 -12.89 0.15 19.44
N ALA A 23 -12.55 1.45 19.38
CA ALA A 23 -11.73 2.10 20.39
C ALA A 23 -12.35 2.02 21.80
N ASN A 24 -13.67 2.15 21.91
CA ASN A 24 -14.39 2.00 23.19
C ASN A 24 -14.40 0.55 23.67
N LEU A 25 -14.62 -0.42 22.78
CA LEU A 25 -14.60 -1.84 23.14
C LEU A 25 -13.20 -2.31 23.56
N ILE A 26 -12.15 -1.84 22.88
CA ILE A 26 -10.76 -2.13 23.24
C ILE A 26 -10.36 -1.46 24.56
N SER A 27 -10.88 -0.27 24.87
CA SER A 27 -10.63 0.38 26.17
C SER A 27 -11.26 -0.40 27.32
N ILE A 28 -12.47 -0.94 27.15
CA ILE A 28 -13.14 -1.82 28.11
C ILE A 28 -12.32 -3.11 28.28
N TRP A 29 -11.85 -3.66 27.17
CA TRP A 29 -11.03 -4.86 27.19
C TRP A 29 -9.67 -4.66 27.89
N ARG A 30 -9.01 -3.51 27.70
CA ARG A 30 -7.79 -3.13 28.44
C ARG A 30 -8.04 -2.94 29.93
N GLN A 31 -9.20 -2.43 30.35
CA GLN A 31 -9.54 -2.23 31.75
C GLN A 31 -9.83 -3.53 32.51
N SER A 32 -10.51 -4.48 31.89
CA SER A 32 -10.83 -5.76 32.52
C SER A 32 -9.58 -6.65 32.67
N SER A 33 -8.63 -6.60 31.74
CA SER A 33 -7.36 -7.34 31.84
C SER A 33 -6.39 -6.76 32.89
N ALA A 34 -6.42 -5.45 33.14
CA ALA A 34 -5.63 -4.83 34.19
C ALA A 34 -6.03 -5.27 35.60
N ALA A 35 -7.31 -5.61 35.81
CA ALA A 35 -7.80 -6.10 37.09
C ALA A 35 -7.39 -7.57 37.38
N GLY A 36 -7.16 -8.38 36.35
CA GLY A 36 -6.67 -9.77 36.49
C GLY A 36 -5.19 -9.92 36.80
N HIS A 37 -4.38 -8.95 36.41
CA HIS A 37 -2.92 -9.01 36.56
C HIS A 37 -2.39 -8.64 37.95
N THR A 38 -3.17 -7.96 38.80
CA THR A 38 -2.75 -7.61 40.16
C THR A 38 -2.70 -8.83 41.09
N ALA A 39 -3.36 -9.92 40.76
CA ALA A 39 -3.36 -11.15 41.56
C ALA A 39 -2.18 -12.11 41.28
N GLN A 40 -1.48 -11.97 40.15
CA GLN A 40 -0.41 -12.88 39.75
C GLN A 40 1.02 -12.33 39.94
N ARG A 41 1.20 -11.07 40.36
CA ARG A 41 2.54 -10.44 40.47
C ARG A 41 3.30 -10.73 41.78
N ASN A 42 2.75 -11.50 42.71
CA ASN A 42 3.38 -11.72 44.02
C ASN A 42 4.18 -13.03 44.20
N VAL A 43 4.49 -13.76 43.15
CA VAL A 43 5.19 -15.06 43.26
C VAL A 43 6.42 -15.22 42.36
N ALA A 44 7.11 -14.17 41.96
CA ALA A 44 8.38 -14.35 41.23
C ALA A 44 9.38 -13.22 41.47
N SER A 45 9.93 -13.15 42.65
CA SER A 45 11.21 -12.49 42.88
C SER A 45 12.08 -13.40 43.73
N ASN A 46 12.97 -14.14 43.05
CA ASN A 46 14.28 -14.58 43.50
C ASN A 46 14.74 -15.83 42.72
N ALA A 47 15.53 -15.61 41.70
CA ALA A 47 16.63 -16.50 41.32
C ALA A 47 17.46 -15.89 40.19
N SER A 48 18.56 -15.31 40.56
CA SER A 48 19.66 -14.97 39.67
C SER A 48 20.36 -16.24 39.15
N LEU A 49 20.45 -16.40 37.84
CA LEU A 49 21.31 -17.42 37.21
C LEU A 49 22.33 -16.76 36.27
N PRO A 50 23.58 -17.26 36.24
CA PRO A 50 24.73 -16.59 35.63
C PRO A 50 24.75 -16.73 34.09
N ARG A 51 25.21 -15.66 33.41
CA ARG A 51 25.54 -15.64 31.98
C ARG A 51 26.62 -16.70 31.67
N ARG A 52 26.34 -17.60 30.70
CA ARG A 52 27.34 -18.40 30.00
C ARG A 52 27.49 -17.92 28.56
N GLN A 53 28.75 -17.70 28.19
CA GLN A 53 29.19 -17.35 26.82
C GLN A 53 29.02 -18.54 25.85
N PRO A 54 28.88 -18.30 24.52
CA PRO A 54 28.76 -19.36 23.53
C PRO A 54 30.15 -19.95 23.23
N LYS A 55 30.25 -21.26 23.26
CA LYS A 55 31.37 -22.02 22.71
C LYS A 55 30.86 -23.09 21.73
N ASP A 56 31.33 -22.93 20.52
CA ASP A 56 31.61 -23.91 19.47
C ASP A 56 30.57 -24.95 19.06
N ALA A 57 30.27 -24.90 17.77
CA ALA A 57 29.58 -25.88 16.96
C ALA A 57 30.23 -27.29 17.09
N ARG A 58 29.51 -28.20 17.71
CA ARG A 58 29.73 -29.65 17.55
C ARG A 58 28.38 -30.31 17.33
N GLY A 59 28.31 -31.19 16.35
CA GLY A 59 27.12 -31.91 15.90
C GLY A 59 26.34 -32.64 17.01
N PRO A 60 25.15 -33.21 16.70
CA PRO A 60 24.22 -33.72 17.69
C PRO A 60 24.91 -34.72 18.63
N SER A 61 24.86 -34.37 19.91
CA SER A 61 25.52 -35.16 20.95
C SER A 61 24.89 -36.55 21.05
N ARG A 62 25.71 -37.56 21.31
CA ARG A 62 25.29 -38.96 21.56
C ARG A 62 24.15 -39.11 22.58
N LEU A 63 23.85 -38.08 23.35
CA LEU A 63 22.72 -38.02 24.30
C LEU A 63 21.36 -37.85 23.59
N SER A 64 21.28 -37.10 22.47
CA SER A 64 20.03 -36.97 21.72
C SER A 64 19.64 -38.23 20.96
N ALA A 65 20.64 -38.96 20.45
CA ALA A 65 20.42 -40.28 19.82
C ALA A 65 19.92 -41.31 20.83
N LYS A 66 20.53 -41.34 22.03
CA LYS A 66 20.06 -42.24 23.11
C LYS A 66 18.69 -41.89 23.65
N MET A 67 18.32 -40.62 23.69
CA MET A 67 16.95 -40.22 24.05
C MET A 67 15.92 -40.56 22.95
N TYR A 68 16.34 -40.58 21.68
CA TYR A 68 15.47 -40.99 20.57
C TYR A 68 15.29 -42.53 20.56
N GLU A 69 16.36 -43.30 20.83
CA GLU A 69 16.29 -44.76 20.99
C GLU A 69 15.54 -45.18 22.27
N ALA A 70 15.70 -44.43 23.37
CA ALA A 70 14.92 -44.65 24.60
C ALA A 70 13.43 -44.42 24.43
N ARG A 71 13.03 -43.49 23.53
CA ARG A 71 11.59 -43.27 23.19
C ARG A 71 11.02 -44.37 22.29
N GLN A 72 11.86 -45.12 21.57
CA GLN A 72 11.41 -46.26 20.78
C GLN A 72 11.41 -47.59 21.58
N SER A 73 12.09 -47.62 22.73
CA SER A 73 12.19 -48.81 23.60
C SER A 73 11.40 -48.66 24.91
N GLU A 74 10.55 -47.64 25.07
CA GLU A 74 9.59 -47.68 26.18
C GLU A 74 8.65 -48.85 25.95
N PRO A 75 8.62 -49.82 26.89
CA PRO A 75 7.67 -50.91 26.81
C PRO A 75 6.30 -50.27 26.83
N MET A 76 5.48 -50.55 25.80
CA MET A 76 4.06 -50.23 25.79
C MET A 76 3.55 -50.38 27.22
N LEU A 77 3.24 -49.23 27.86
CA LEU A 77 2.57 -49.19 29.14
C LEU A 77 1.51 -50.28 29.11
N LYS A 78 1.64 -51.25 30.02
CA LYS A 78 0.66 -52.33 30.20
C LYS A 78 -0.68 -51.63 30.31
N VAL A 79 -1.41 -51.54 29.19
CA VAL A 79 -2.76 -51.02 29.12
C VAL A 79 -3.52 -51.88 30.15
N HIS A 80 -3.86 -51.28 31.29
CA HIS A 80 -4.89 -51.84 32.12
C HIS A 80 -6.02 -52.15 31.14
N ARG A 81 -6.51 -53.39 31.14
CA ARG A 81 -7.60 -53.83 30.27
C ARG A 81 -8.77 -52.88 30.49
N GLY A 82 -8.71 -51.76 29.75
CA GLY A 82 -9.79 -50.79 29.64
C GLY A 82 -11.00 -51.55 29.08
N SER A 83 -12.18 -51.13 29.45
CA SER A 83 -13.40 -51.72 28.88
C SER A 83 -13.26 -51.64 27.34
N ARG A 84 -13.81 -52.57 26.60
CA ARG A 84 -13.81 -52.58 25.12
C ARG A 84 -14.24 -51.24 24.54
N THR A 85 -15.06 -50.47 25.26
CA THR A 85 -15.49 -49.11 24.96
C THR A 85 -14.29 -48.14 24.94
N THR A 86 -13.38 -48.22 25.91
CA THR A 86 -12.20 -47.32 25.96
C THR A 86 -11.20 -47.60 24.84
N GLU A 87 -11.01 -48.87 24.43
CA GLU A 87 -10.17 -49.22 23.29
C GLU A 87 -10.73 -48.69 21.98
N LEU A 88 -12.05 -48.85 21.76
CA LEU A 88 -12.72 -48.33 20.57
C LEU A 88 -12.73 -46.79 20.53
N ASN A 89 -12.92 -46.12 21.66
CA ASN A 89 -12.84 -44.65 21.73
C ASN A 89 -11.43 -44.14 21.43
N MET A 90 -10.39 -44.88 21.87
CA MET A 90 -9.00 -44.54 21.54
C MET A 90 -8.72 -44.70 20.04
N ALA A 91 -9.26 -45.77 19.42
CA ALA A 91 -9.19 -45.99 17.98
C ALA A 91 -9.93 -44.86 17.21
N MET A 92 -11.14 -44.51 17.64
CA MET A 92 -11.92 -43.38 17.04
C MET A 92 -11.15 -42.06 17.09
N ARG A 93 -10.55 -41.72 18.25
CA ARG A 93 -9.73 -40.49 18.37
C ARG A 93 -8.51 -40.53 17.45
N ASN A 94 -7.86 -41.67 17.30
CA ASN A 94 -6.71 -41.82 16.39
C ASN A 94 -7.12 -41.66 14.92
N HIS A 95 -8.29 -42.19 14.54
CA HIS A 95 -8.84 -41.99 13.18
C HIS A 95 -9.28 -40.54 12.95
N LEU A 96 -9.91 -39.91 13.94
CA LEU A 96 -10.30 -38.49 13.87
C LEU A 96 -9.07 -37.60 13.71
N ALA A 97 -7.98 -37.85 14.46
CA ALA A 97 -6.73 -37.11 14.35
C ALA A 97 -6.06 -37.26 12.97
N ARG A 98 -6.39 -38.31 12.21
CA ARG A 98 -5.93 -38.56 10.84
C ARG A 98 -6.93 -38.16 9.77
N PHE A 99 -7.99 -37.43 10.13
CA PHE A 99 -9.07 -36.98 9.23
C PHE A 99 -9.80 -38.14 8.50
N ARG A 100 -9.93 -39.29 9.15
CA ARG A 100 -10.63 -40.45 8.62
C ARG A 100 -12.02 -40.58 9.25
N ALA A 101 -12.96 -39.74 8.83
CA ALA A 101 -14.32 -39.67 9.35
C ALA A 101 -15.08 -41.01 9.13
N ASP A 102 -14.96 -41.62 7.96
CA ASP A 102 -15.62 -42.88 7.61
C ASP A 102 -15.25 -44.04 8.57
N GLU A 103 -13.99 -44.11 8.95
CA GLU A 103 -13.52 -45.14 9.89
C GLU A 103 -14.13 -44.94 11.29
N VAL A 104 -14.32 -43.70 11.73
CA VAL A 104 -14.98 -43.40 13.01
C VAL A 104 -16.46 -43.82 12.97
N ILE A 105 -17.15 -43.57 11.88
CA ILE A 105 -18.55 -43.98 11.67
C ILE A 105 -18.67 -45.49 11.63
N ASN A 106 -17.77 -46.18 10.95
CA ASN A 106 -17.72 -47.65 10.90
C ASN A 106 -17.50 -48.25 12.29
N LEU A 107 -16.54 -47.73 13.07
CA LEU A 107 -16.28 -48.18 14.44
C LEU A 107 -17.51 -47.97 15.35
N ALA A 108 -18.24 -46.84 15.20
CA ALA A 108 -19.49 -46.60 15.91
C ALA A 108 -20.58 -47.65 15.53
N ALA A 109 -20.68 -48.00 14.23
CA ALA A 109 -21.59 -49.05 13.78
C ALA A 109 -21.19 -50.42 14.30
N GLU A 110 -19.89 -50.74 14.40
CA GLU A 110 -19.40 -51.96 15.04
C GLU A 110 -19.73 -52.04 16.54
N MET A 111 -19.62 -50.88 17.26
CA MET A 111 -20.01 -50.80 18.66
C MET A 111 -21.49 -51.16 18.85
N LYS A 112 -22.38 -50.65 17.98
CA LYS A 112 -23.80 -50.97 17.98
C LYS A 112 -24.07 -52.44 17.70
N LYS A 113 -23.40 -53.02 16.69
CA LYS A 113 -23.50 -54.45 16.34
C LYS A 113 -23.01 -55.37 17.46
N ALA A 114 -21.94 -54.96 18.15
CA ALA A 114 -21.37 -55.69 19.26
C ALA A 114 -22.09 -55.50 20.61
N ASN A 115 -23.18 -54.73 20.61
CA ASN A 115 -23.96 -54.32 21.80
C ASN A 115 -23.04 -53.71 22.91
N THR A 116 -21.97 -53.00 22.50
CA THR A 116 -21.09 -52.29 23.41
C THR A 116 -21.71 -50.94 23.77
N ARG A 117 -21.89 -50.67 25.05
CA ARG A 117 -22.53 -49.40 25.46
C ARG A 117 -21.63 -48.21 25.14
N PRO A 118 -22.09 -47.24 24.32
CA PRO A 118 -21.33 -46.03 24.03
C PRO A 118 -21.29 -45.12 25.27
N ASP A 119 -20.29 -44.25 25.32
CA ASP A 119 -20.12 -43.23 26.33
C ASP A 119 -20.05 -41.83 25.68
N ILE A 120 -19.88 -40.80 26.49
CA ILE A 120 -19.81 -39.40 26.01
C ILE A 120 -18.64 -39.18 25.05
N HIS A 121 -17.51 -39.92 25.24
CA HIS A 121 -16.35 -39.83 24.37
C HIS A 121 -16.60 -40.43 22.98
N THR A 122 -17.41 -41.48 22.93
CA THR A 122 -17.88 -42.08 21.68
C THR A 122 -18.65 -41.05 20.85
N TYR A 123 -19.64 -40.38 21.48
CA TYR A 123 -20.47 -39.37 20.82
C TYR A 123 -19.69 -38.14 20.46
N ASN A 124 -18.76 -37.68 21.30
CA ASN A 124 -17.85 -36.59 20.96
C ASN A 124 -17.01 -36.88 19.69
N SER A 125 -16.46 -38.13 19.60
CA SER A 125 -15.68 -38.53 18.43
C SER A 125 -16.54 -38.68 17.19
N LEU A 126 -17.76 -39.19 17.33
CA LEU A 126 -18.70 -39.38 16.22
C LEU A 126 -19.21 -38.03 15.68
N LEU A 127 -19.60 -37.13 16.56
CA LEU A 127 -20.00 -35.76 16.17
C LEU A 127 -18.84 -34.98 15.57
N GLY A 128 -17.61 -35.14 16.12
CA GLY A 128 -16.41 -34.55 15.55
C GLY A 128 -16.09 -35.05 14.14
N ALA A 129 -16.38 -36.34 13.86
CA ALA A 129 -16.23 -36.90 12.50
C ALA A 129 -17.26 -36.34 11.54
N LEU A 130 -18.52 -36.20 11.98
CA LEU A 130 -19.61 -35.60 11.19
C LEU A 130 -19.46 -34.10 11.03
N ALA A 131 -18.76 -33.41 11.93
CA ALA A 131 -18.49 -31.98 11.84
C ALA A 131 -17.43 -31.65 10.77
N ALA A 132 -16.63 -32.62 10.35
CA ALA A 132 -15.69 -32.46 9.24
C ALA A 132 -16.40 -32.21 7.90
N ASP A 133 -17.52 -32.90 7.68
CA ASP A 133 -18.41 -32.70 6.55
C ASP A 133 -19.77 -32.15 7.03
N PRO A 134 -20.43 -31.24 6.31
CA PRO A 134 -21.64 -30.52 6.77
C PRO A 134 -22.91 -31.42 6.74
N TYR A 135 -22.87 -32.57 7.41
CA TYR A 135 -24.02 -33.48 7.56
C TYR A 135 -24.92 -33.04 8.74
N THR A 136 -25.60 -31.92 8.60
CA THR A 136 -26.37 -31.28 9.68
C THR A 136 -27.48 -32.16 10.24
N GLU A 137 -28.23 -32.86 9.41
CA GLU A 137 -29.34 -33.76 9.86
C GLU A 137 -28.78 -34.98 10.63
N ALA A 138 -27.65 -35.54 10.20
CA ALA A 138 -27.01 -36.66 10.85
C ALA A 138 -26.53 -36.30 12.26
N THR A 139 -26.00 -35.09 12.45
CA THR A 139 -25.53 -34.62 13.77
C THR A 139 -26.67 -34.50 14.77
N TRP A 140 -27.82 -33.98 14.38
CA TRP A 140 -29.01 -33.94 15.20
C TRP A 140 -29.56 -35.35 15.53
N ALA A 141 -29.47 -36.31 14.57
CA ALA A 141 -29.84 -37.67 14.79
C ALA A 141 -28.94 -38.35 15.83
N VAL A 142 -27.63 -38.14 15.76
CA VAL A 142 -26.66 -38.64 16.74
C VAL A 142 -26.86 -38.03 18.12
N TYR A 143 -27.14 -36.71 18.18
CA TYR A 143 -27.46 -36.05 19.44
C TYR A 143 -28.71 -36.63 20.11
N ARG A 144 -29.79 -36.87 19.35
CA ARG A 144 -31.00 -37.51 19.85
C ARG A 144 -30.76 -38.95 20.29
N ASP A 145 -29.95 -39.72 19.57
CA ASP A 145 -29.56 -41.09 19.98
C ASP A 145 -28.82 -41.08 21.32
N MET A 146 -27.91 -40.11 21.51
CA MET A 146 -27.19 -39.90 22.78
C MET A 146 -28.13 -39.66 23.95
N LEU A 147 -29.12 -38.77 23.78
CA LEU A 147 -30.11 -38.48 24.80
C LEU A 147 -30.99 -39.70 25.08
N ALA A 148 -31.39 -40.48 24.05
CA ALA A 148 -32.18 -41.71 24.20
C ALA A 148 -31.40 -42.80 24.98
N MET A 149 -30.07 -42.81 24.87
CA MET A 149 -29.20 -43.69 25.67
C MET A 149 -28.99 -43.22 27.12
N GLY A 150 -29.60 -42.07 27.48
CA GLY A 150 -29.53 -41.52 28.84
C GLY A 150 -28.19 -40.83 29.14
N ILE A 151 -27.41 -40.46 28.13
CA ILE A 151 -26.15 -39.75 28.29
C ILE A 151 -26.39 -38.27 28.25
N ARG A 152 -25.93 -37.54 29.27
CA ARG A 152 -26.06 -36.07 29.33
C ARG A 152 -25.03 -35.43 28.41
N ALA A 153 -25.46 -34.43 27.64
CA ALA A 153 -24.56 -33.63 26.82
C ALA A 153 -23.63 -32.76 27.69
N ASP A 154 -22.40 -32.60 27.25
CA ASP A 154 -21.44 -31.63 27.80
C ASP A 154 -21.24 -30.47 26.80
N THR A 155 -20.49 -29.44 27.21
CA THR A 155 -20.17 -28.27 26.37
C THR A 155 -19.43 -28.68 25.09
N ASN A 156 -18.64 -29.77 25.12
CA ASN A 156 -17.91 -30.21 23.94
C ASN A 156 -18.84 -30.78 22.86
N ILE A 157 -19.89 -31.50 23.27
CA ILE A 157 -20.93 -31.98 22.34
C ILE A 157 -21.59 -30.79 21.61
N PHE A 158 -21.94 -29.71 22.34
CA PHE A 158 -22.49 -28.53 21.71
C PHE A 158 -21.49 -27.81 20.82
N ASN A 159 -20.21 -27.77 21.17
CA ASN A 159 -19.16 -27.23 20.29
C ASN A 159 -19.07 -28.03 18.99
N GLN A 160 -19.15 -29.37 19.03
CA GLN A 160 -19.17 -30.19 17.81
C GLN A 160 -20.43 -29.93 16.97
N LEU A 161 -21.61 -29.76 17.60
CA LEU A 161 -22.82 -29.38 16.89
C LEU A 161 -22.66 -28.01 16.20
N LEU A 162 -22.13 -27.01 16.90
CA LEU A 162 -21.84 -25.69 16.32
C LEU A 162 -20.90 -25.79 15.11
N TYR A 163 -19.80 -26.54 15.23
CA TYR A 163 -18.88 -26.72 14.12
C TYR A 163 -19.51 -27.44 12.90
N ALA A 164 -20.39 -28.41 13.15
CA ALA A 164 -21.11 -29.10 12.08
C ALA A 164 -22.09 -28.14 11.34
N HIS A 165 -22.66 -27.19 12.07
CA HIS A 165 -23.64 -26.22 11.55
C HIS A 165 -23.01 -24.88 11.13
N ARG A 166 -21.67 -24.80 11.02
CA ARG A 166 -20.97 -23.55 10.67
C ARG A 166 -21.40 -22.89 9.35
N ALA A 167 -21.89 -23.70 8.40
CA ALA A 167 -22.41 -23.23 7.12
C ALA A 167 -23.95 -23.12 7.08
N SER A 168 -24.63 -23.38 8.22
CA SER A 168 -26.08 -23.29 8.32
C SER A 168 -26.54 -21.88 8.66
N ASP A 169 -27.85 -21.65 8.52
CA ASP A 169 -28.45 -20.38 8.89
C ASP A 169 -28.26 -20.04 10.37
N SER A 170 -28.22 -18.74 10.68
CA SER A 170 -28.12 -18.23 12.05
C SER A 170 -29.18 -18.78 13.01
N ASN A 171 -30.37 -19.12 12.49
CA ASN A 171 -31.45 -19.74 13.25
C ASN A 171 -31.08 -21.11 13.83
N GLU A 172 -30.30 -21.92 13.06
CA GLU A 172 -29.86 -23.24 13.55
C GLU A 172 -28.81 -23.09 14.66
N ILE A 173 -27.89 -22.15 14.50
CA ILE A 173 -26.89 -21.81 15.53
C ILE A 173 -27.60 -21.35 16.81
N GLN A 174 -28.65 -20.52 16.68
CA GLN A 174 -29.41 -20.03 17.80
C GLN A 174 -30.21 -21.16 18.52
N LYS A 175 -30.74 -22.15 17.78
CA LYS A 175 -31.36 -23.35 18.36
C LYS A 175 -30.36 -24.16 19.18
N ILE A 176 -29.13 -24.32 18.69
CA ILE A 176 -28.09 -25.05 19.43
C ILE A 176 -27.77 -24.33 20.74
N LEU A 177 -27.67 -23.00 20.73
CA LEU A 177 -27.42 -22.20 21.91
C LEU A 177 -28.58 -22.34 22.93
N GLN A 178 -29.81 -22.22 22.48
CA GLN A 178 -31.00 -22.39 23.34
C GLN A 178 -31.04 -23.78 23.98
N GLU A 179 -30.63 -24.81 23.22
CA GLU A 179 -30.56 -26.16 23.74
C GLU A 179 -29.45 -26.32 24.80
N MET A 180 -28.29 -25.66 24.55
CA MET A 180 -27.18 -25.61 25.50
C MET A 180 -27.62 -24.92 26.82
N GLU A 181 -28.33 -23.81 26.73
CA GLU A 181 -28.91 -23.10 27.89
C GLU A 181 -29.95 -23.95 28.64
N ARG A 182 -30.83 -24.71 27.95
CA ARG A 182 -31.75 -25.64 28.55
C ARG A 182 -31.09 -26.72 29.39
N HIS A 183 -29.90 -27.12 28.99
CA HIS A 183 -29.05 -28.04 29.75
C HIS A 183 -28.28 -27.37 30.91
N GLY A 184 -28.42 -26.05 31.10
CA GLY A 184 -27.70 -25.25 32.10
C GLY A 184 -26.20 -25.16 31.88
N LEU A 185 -25.77 -25.33 30.65
CA LEU A 185 -24.35 -25.28 30.26
C LEU A 185 -23.95 -23.86 29.86
N GLN A 186 -22.79 -23.43 30.34
CA GLN A 186 -22.23 -22.13 29.97
C GLN A 186 -21.21 -22.30 28.81
N PRO A 187 -21.10 -21.29 27.91
CA PRO A 187 -20.09 -21.25 26.91
C PRO A 187 -18.68 -21.36 27.51
N ASN A 188 -17.83 -22.14 26.88
CA ASN A 188 -16.42 -22.27 27.25
C ASN A 188 -15.51 -21.60 26.18
N ALA A 189 -14.19 -21.61 26.40
CA ALA A 189 -13.23 -21.03 25.46
C ALA A 189 -13.42 -21.55 24.02
N GLY A 190 -13.71 -22.85 23.84
CA GLY A 190 -13.96 -23.45 22.52
C GLY A 190 -15.24 -22.93 21.85
N THR A 191 -16.28 -22.63 22.64
CA THR A 191 -17.53 -22.04 22.15
C THR A 191 -17.29 -20.62 21.64
N TYR A 192 -16.53 -19.81 22.39
CA TYR A 192 -16.15 -18.46 21.96
C TYR A 192 -15.24 -18.49 20.73
N ASP A 193 -14.23 -19.38 20.69
CA ASP A 193 -13.38 -19.58 19.53
C ASP A 193 -14.18 -19.90 18.25
N PHE A 194 -15.25 -20.72 18.39
CA PHE A 194 -16.17 -21.00 17.30
C PHE A 194 -16.87 -19.72 16.83
N PHE A 195 -17.46 -18.93 17.75
CA PHE A 195 -18.19 -17.71 17.38
C PHE A 195 -17.28 -16.66 16.75
N LEU A 196 -16.08 -16.50 17.27
CA LEU A 196 -15.11 -15.59 16.67
C LEU A 196 -14.84 -15.95 15.19
N ARG A 197 -14.57 -17.22 14.91
CA ARG A 197 -14.37 -17.69 13.53
C ARG A 197 -15.62 -17.54 12.67
N TYR A 198 -16.77 -17.97 13.19
CA TYR A 198 -18.04 -17.88 12.49
C TYR A 198 -18.36 -16.45 12.04
N TYR A 199 -18.24 -15.48 12.95
CA TYR A 199 -18.51 -14.09 12.60
C TYR A 199 -17.46 -13.49 11.67
N MET A 200 -16.22 -13.95 11.74
CA MET A 200 -15.18 -13.55 10.80
C MET A 200 -15.44 -14.13 9.39
N ASP A 201 -15.87 -15.38 9.29
CA ASP A 201 -16.24 -16.00 8.02
C ASP A 201 -17.47 -15.33 7.38
N CYS A 202 -18.36 -14.76 8.20
CA CYS A 202 -19.51 -13.97 7.76
C CYS A 202 -19.21 -12.48 7.52
N ASP A 203 -17.95 -12.05 7.57
CA ASP A 203 -17.51 -10.65 7.46
C ASP A 203 -18.19 -9.69 8.49
N ASN A 204 -18.61 -10.23 9.62
CA ASN A 204 -19.26 -9.47 10.69
C ASN A 204 -18.27 -9.13 11.81
N ALA A 205 -17.44 -8.11 11.57
CA ALA A 205 -16.43 -7.65 12.51
C ALA A 205 -17.00 -7.17 13.84
N GLU A 206 -18.17 -6.52 13.83
CA GLU A 206 -18.81 -6.00 15.06
C GLU A 206 -19.18 -7.13 16.01
N MET A 207 -19.84 -8.17 15.51
CA MET A 207 -20.23 -9.32 16.33
C MET A 207 -19.02 -10.12 16.80
N ALA A 208 -17.96 -10.22 15.99
CA ALA A 208 -16.71 -10.85 16.42
C ALA A 208 -16.09 -10.09 17.60
N LEU A 209 -16.07 -8.75 17.58
CA LEU A 209 -15.57 -7.93 18.68
C LEU A 209 -16.45 -8.04 19.94
N VAL A 210 -17.78 -8.07 19.79
CA VAL A 210 -18.70 -8.29 20.92
C VAL A 210 -18.40 -9.64 21.57
N LYS A 211 -18.24 -10.71 20.79
CA LYS A 211 -17.92 -12.03 21.33
C LYS A 211 -16.53 -12.13 21.94
N LEU A 212 -15.57 -11.38 21.41
CA LEU A 212 -14.23 -11.25 22.00
C LEU A 212 -14.30 -10.55 23.38
N ALA A 213 -15.12 -9.50 23.49
CA ALA A 213 -15.34 -8.81 24.76
C ALA A 213 -16.01 -9.72 25.79
N GLU A 214 -17.10 -10.42 25.42
CA GLU A 214 -17.79 -11.40 26.27
C GLU A 214 -16.83 -12.51 26.73
N MET A 215 -15.99 -13.03 25.81
CA MET A 215 -14.98 -14.05 26.12
C MET A 215 -13.99 -13.57 27.20
N ASN A 216 -13.54 -12.34 27.06
CA ASN A 216 -12.61 -11.73 28.00
C ASN A 216 -13.25 -11.43 29.37
N GLU A 217 -14.50 -10.95 29.39
CA GLU A 217 -15.30 -10.77 30.63
C GLU A 217 -15.51 -12.10 31.36
N ALA A 218 -15.71 -13.19 30.62
CA ALA A 218 -15.78 -14.53 31.17
C ALA A 218 -14.42 -15.10 31.65
N GLY A 219 -13.33 -14.34 31.49
CA GLY A 219 -11.97 -14.71 31.90
C GLY A 219 -11.23 -15.66 30.95
N PHE A 220 -11.75 -15.87 29.74
CA PHE A 220 -11.10 -16.69 28.73
C PHE A 220 -10.26 -15.83 27.78
N GLN A 221 -9.22 -16.45 27.18
CA GLN A 221 -8.41 -15.86 26.12
C GLN A 221 -8.56 -16.69 24.83
N PRO A 222 -8.59 -16.05 23.66
CA PRO A 222 -8.64 -16.77 22.40
C PRO A 222 -7.40 -17.65 22.22
N SER A 223 -7.56 -18.80 21.56
CA SER A 223 -6.43 -19.63 21.20
C SER A 223 -5.50 -18.88 20.23
N LEU A 224 -4.20 -19.21 20.25
CA LEU A 224 -3.23 -18.56 19.36
C LEU A 224 -3.71 -18.56 17.89
N LYS A 225 -4.21 -19.71 17.43
CA LYS A 225 -4.73 -19.83 16.05
C LYS A 225 -5.93 -18.93 15.77
N THR A 226 -6.85 -18.80 16.75
CA THR A 226 -8.02 -17.94 16.63
C THR A 226 -7.63 -16.47 16.69
N ALA A 227 -6.69 -16.10 17.58
CA ALA A 227 -6.16 -14.76 17.66
C ALA A 227 -5.46 -14.34 16.36
N GLN A 228 -4.62 -15.19 15.81
CA GLN A 228 -3.93 -14.94 14.54
C GLN A 228 -4.92 -14.80 13.38
N ALA A 229 -5.90 -15.71 13.26
CA ALA A 229 -6.92 -15.66 12.23
C ALA A 229 -7.79 -14.38 12.34
N LEU A 230 -8.09 -13.96 13.58
CA LEU A 230 -8.86 -12.74 13.86
C LEU A 230 -8.06 -11.50 13.43
N ILE A 231 -6.79 -11.41 13.81
CA ILE A 231 -5.90 -10.28 13.47
C ILE A 231 -5.72 -10.20 11.95
N ASP A 232 -5.43 -11.32 11.30
CA ASP A 232 -5.25 -11.39 9.84
C ASP A 232 -6.53 -10.95 9.10
N ARG A 233 -7.70 -11.45 9.56
CA ARG A 233 -8.98 -11.09 8.93
C ARG A 233 -9.33 -9.62 9.11
N PHE A 234 -9.09 -9.01 10.27
CA PHE A 234 -9.27 -7.57 10.45
C PHE A 234 -8.34 -6.76 9.55
N GLY A 235 -7.10 -7.23 9.36
CA GLY A 235 -6.18 -6.64 8.38
C GLY A 235 -6.74 -6.67 6.97
N GLN A 236 -7.20 -7.86 6.49
CA GLN A 236 -7.81 -8.04 5.17
C GLN A 236 -9.06 -7.16 4.96
N MET A 237 -9.84 -6.92 5.99
CA MET A 237 -11.02 -6.05 5.95
C MET A 237 -10.68 -4.54 5.95
N GLY A 238 -9.41 -4.17 5.99
CA GLY A 238 -8.94 -2.79 6.07
C GLY A 238 -9.02 -2.17 7.47
N HIS A 239 -9.28 -2.96 8.52
CA HIS A 239 -9.29 -2.50 9.90
C HIS A 239 -7.89 -2.62 10.54
N VAL A 240 -6.88 -2.09 9.86
CA VAL A 240 -5.45 -2.28 10.20
C VAL A 240 -5.09 -1.76 11.60
N ARG A 241 -5.69 -0.68 12.05
CA ARG A 241 -5.46 -0.16 13.42
C ARG A 241 -5.90 -1.15 14.48
N LEU A 242 -7.08 -1.71 14.30
CA LEU A 242 -7.63 -2.71 15.21
C LEU A 242 -6.79 -3.98 15.19
N ALA A 243 -6.38 -4.43 14.01
CA ALA A 243 -5.52 -5.60 13.85
C ALA A 243 -4.20 -5.44 14.61
N LEU A 244 -3.56 -4.26 14.50
CA LEU A 244 -2.32 -3.95 15.23
C LEU A 244 -2.53 -3.88 16.74
N GLU A 245 -3.58 -3.20 17.21
CA GLU A 245 -3.88 -3.13 18.64
C GLU A 245 -4.15 -4.51 19.24
N LEU A 246 -4.80 -5.39 18.50
CA LEU A 246 -5.03 -6.79 18.91
C LEU A 246 -3.73 -7.58 18.92
N ALA A 247 -2.84 -7.37 17.94
CA ALA A 247 -1.53 -8.02 17.87
C ALA A 247 -0.67 -7.59 19.07
N ASP A 248 -0.56 -6.30 19.34
CA ASP A 248 0.19 -5.74 20.47
C ASP A 248 -0.37 -6.25 21.81
N PHE A 249 -1.69 -6.24 21.94
CA PHE A 249 -2.34 -6.75 23.15
C PHE A 249 -2.02 -8.23 23.36
N HIS A 250 -2.13 -9.04 22.31
CA HIS A 250 -1.85 -10.47 22.40
C HIS A 250 -0.38 -10.73 22.82
N GLU A 251 0.58 -10.00 22.24
CA GLU A 251 2.00 -10.13 22.62
C GLU A 251 2.27 -9.62 24.05
N ALA A 252 1.52 -8.62 24.53
CA ALA A 252 1.68 -8.11 25.89
C ALA A 252 1.12 -9.07 26.96
N VAL A 253 0.03 -9.79 26.65
CA VAL A 253 -0.68 -10.65 27.60
C VAL A 253 -0.18 -12.09 27.57
N THR A 254 0.23 -12.59 26.40
CA THR A 254 0.61 -14.00 26.22
C THR A 254 2.13 -14.18 26.09
N VAL A 255 2.61 -15.30 26.61
CA VAL A 255 4.02 -15.70 26.44
C VAL A 255 4.29 -16.22 25.02
N ARG A 256 3.25 -16.65 24.31
CA ARG A 256 3.34 -17.15 22.94
C ARG A 256 3.33 -15.99 21.96
N ARG A 257 4.41 -15.89 21.19
CA ARG A 257 4.51 -14.87 20.15
C ARG A 257 3.66 -15.21 18.94
N LEU A 258 3.21 -14.20 18.25
CA LEU A 258 2.56 -14.32 16.94
C LEU A 258 3.56 -14.82 15.89
N ASP A 259 3.04 -15.52 14.89
CA ASP A 259 3.87 -16.02 13.80
C ASP A 259 4.46 -14.88 12.97
N SER A 260 5.65 -15.08 12.45
CA SER A 260 6.35 -14.09 11.63
C SER A 260 5.59 -13.75 10.34
N GLU A 261 4.90 -14.73 9.75
CA GLU A 261 4.06 -14.55 8.56
C GLU A 261 2.94 -13.54 8.80
N LEU A 262 2.32 -13.58 9.99
CA LEU A 262 1.26 -12.61 10.35
C LEU A 262 1.79 -11.18 10.39
N TRP A 263 3.00 -10.95 10.90
CA TRP A 263 3.61 -9.62 10.93
C TRP A 263 3.93 -9.09 9.53
N VAL A 264 4.34 -9.98 8.60
CA VAL A 264 4.51 -9.62 7.19
C VAL A 264 3.16 -9.25 6.55
N ASN A 265 2.11 -10.04 6.80
CA ASN A 265 0.77 -9.72 6.30
C ASN A 265 0.26 -8.38 6.85
N LEU A 266 0.47 -8.12 8.16
CA LEU A 266 0.12 -6.82 8.76
C LEU A 266 0.87 -5.66 8.13
N LEU A 267 2.14 -5.85 7.80
CA LEU A 267 2.93 -4.83 7.09
C LEU A 267 2.33 -4.55 5.71
N VAL A 268 1.94 -5.60 4.96
CA VAL A 268 1.25 -5.45 3.66
C VAL A 268 -0.04 -4.65 3.83
N TYR A 269 -0.92 -5.07 4.73
CA TYR A 269 -2.21 -4.38 4.95
C TYR A 269 -2.04 -2.92 5.38
N CYS A 270 -1.05 -2.64 6.27
CA CYS A 270 -0.75 -1.28 6.69
C CYS A 270 -0.22 -0.42 5.54
N ALA A 271 0.58 -1.01 4.64
CA ALA A 271 1.14 -0.31 3.50
C ALA A 271 0.08 -0.07 2.41
N GLU A 272 -0.81 -1.02 2.14
CA GLU A 272 -1.94 -0.86 1.21
C GLU A 272 -2.92 0.24 1.66
N GLU A 273 -3.19 0.33 2.97
CA GLU A 273 -4.04 1.39 3.55
C GLU A 273 -3.24 2.69 3.83
N LEU A 274 -1.98 2.74 3.44
CA LEU A 274 -1.07 3.88 3.65
C LEU A 274 -1.02 4.36 5.12
N TYR A 275 -1.14 3.44 6.06
CA TYR A 275 -1.14 3.73 7.49
C TYR A 275 0.28 3.82 8.06
N ALA A 276 0.86 5.02 8.06
CA ALA A 276 2.25 5.28 8.40
C ALA A 276 2.71 4.71 9.76
N HIS A 277 1.90 4.86 10.82
CA HIS A 277 2.27 4.36 12.15
C HIS A 277 2.39 2.82 12.14
N GLY A 278 1.43 2.15 11.51
CA GLY A 278 1.44 0.69 11.39
C GLY A 278 2.62 0.19 10.56
N VAL A 279 2.91 0.87 9.44
CA VAL A 279 4.05 0.52 8.60
C VAL A 279 5.36 0.66 9.38
N LEU A 280 5.56 1.74 10.13
CA LEU A 280 6.78 1.93 10.94
C LEU A 280 6.93 0.83 12.00
N GLN A 281 5.86 0.49 12.70
CA GLN A 281 5.86 -0.54 13.73
C GLN A 281 6.10 -1.92 13.15
N CYS A 282 5.37 -2.29 12.09
CA CYS A 282 5.54 -3.60 11.44
C CYS A 282 6.90 -3.72 10.76
N TRP A 283 7.42 -2.64 10.14
CA TRP A 283 8.74 -2.62 9.53
C TRP A 283 9.85 -2.90 10.56
N GLU A 284 9.80 -2.19 11.69
CA GLU A 284 10.75 -2.42 12.79
C GLU A 284 10.70 -3.89 13.26
N LYS A 285 9.49 -4.44 13.38
CA LYS A 285 9.27 -5.83 13.81
C LYS A 285 9.78 -6.83 12.78
N VAL A 286 9.44 -6.67 11.51
CA VAL A 286 9.73 -7.64 10.43
C VAL A 286 11.21 -7.58 10.05
N VAL A 287 11.73 -6.38 9.78
CA VAL A 287 13.08 -6.22 9.22
C VAL A 287 14.13 -6.19 10.33
N ASN A 288 13.94 -5.37 11.39
CA ASN A 288 14.98 -5.16 12.38
C ASN A 288 14.97 -6.21 13.49
N GLU A 289 13.79 -6.68 13.97
CA GLU A 289 13.72 -7.69 15.04
C GLU A 289 13.74 -9.13 14.50
N LEU A 290 12.92 -9.44 13.49
CA LEU A 290 12.78 -10.77 12.94
C LEU A 290 13.79 -11.07 11.83
N HIS A 291 14.45 -10.06 11.28
CA HIS A 291 15.44 -10.17 10.20
C HIS A 291 14.89 -10.88 8.95
N ILE A 292 13.61 -10.66 8.65
CA ILE A 292 12.96 -11.22 7.47
C ILE A 292 13.25 -10.31 6.29
N ARG A 293 13.74 -10.88 5.21
CA ARG A 293 13.90 -10.17 3.95
C ARG A 293 12.55 -10.00 3.28
N VAL A 294 12.23 -8.79 2.94
CA VAL A 294 10.99 -8.42 2.23
C VAL A 294 11.24 -8.44 0.72
N ASP A 295 10.22 -8.73 -0.05
CA ASP A 295 10.29 -8.72 -1.51
C ASP A 295 10.21 -7.30 -2.09
N GLU A 296 10.47 -7.16 -3.39
CA GLU A 296 10.45 -5.89 -4.11
C GLU A 296 9.08 -5.21 -4.02
N GLY A 297 8.00 -5.99 -4.18
CA GLY A 297 6.64 -5.45 -4.16
C GLY A 297 6.28 -4.83 -2.81
N LEU A 298 6.65 -5.48 -1.71
CA LEU A 298 6.41 -4.96 -0.37
C LEU A 298 7.29 -3.72 -0.08
N CYS A 299 8.56 -3.74 -0.51
CA CYS A 299 9.41 -2.55 -0.41
C CYS A 299 8.79 -1.35 -1.16
N GLN A 300 8.19 -1.58 -2.34
CA GLN A 300 7.52 -0.52 -3.11
C GLN A 300 6.32 0.06 -2.36
N LEU A 301 5.46 -0.78 -1.78
CA LEU A 301 4.32 -0.33 -0.97
C LEU A 301 4.77 0.50 0.24
N VAL A 302 5.86 0.08 0.88
CA VAL A 302 6.46 0.82 2.01
C VAL A 302 7.04 2.15 1.54
N LEU A 303 7.70 2.20 0.38
CA LEU A 303 8.20 3.43 -0.25
C LEU A 303 7.06 4.39 -0.57
N ASP A 304 5.94 3.91 -1.12
CA ASP A 304 4.77 4.74 -1.43
C ASP A 304 4.16 5.35 -0.15
N THR A 305 4.09 4.56 0.92
CA THR A 305 3.66 5.06 2.24
C THR A 305 4.65 6.10 2.78
N ALA A 306 5.94 5.86 2.66
CA ALA A 306 6.98 6.80 3.09
C ALA A 306 6.93 8.11 2.29
N ALA A 307 6.70 8.03 0.99
CA ALA A 307 6.48 9.18 0.10
C ALA A 307 5.26 10.00 0.53
N ARG A 308 4.13 9.33 0.79
CA ARG A 308 2.90 10.01 1.16
C ARG A 308 2.97 10.74 2.50
N HIS A 309 3.69 10.19 3.46
CA HIS A 309 3.79 10.75 4.81
C HIS A 309 5.10 11.50 5.09
N GLY A 310 6.01 11.58 4.12
CA GLY A 310 7.30 12.23 4.28
C GLY A 310 8.15 11.52 5.34
N LEU A 311 8.48 10.25 5.15
CA LEU A 311 9.26 9.43 6.07
C LEU A 311 10.61 9.04 5.44
N PRO A 312 11.59 9.96 5.38
CA PRO A 312 12.85 9.73 4.67
C PRO A 312 13.69 8.59 5.25
N LYS A 313 13.64 8.36 6.57
CA LYS A 313 14.35 7.23 7.20
C LYS A 313 13.83 5.89 6.70
N LEU A 314 12.50 5.71 6.71
CA LEU A 314 11.85 4.50 6.23
C LEU A 314 12.15 4.26 4.75
N ALA A 315 12.07 5.31 3.92
CA ALA A 315 12.42 5.23 2.50
C ALA A 315 13.87 4.79 2.27
N SER A 316 14.81 5.33 3.06
CA SER A 316 16.23 4.93 2.98
C SER A 316 16.47 3.49 3.43
N GLU A 317 15.73 3.00 4.41
CA GLU A 317 15.80 1.61 4.86
C GLU A 317 15.23 0.66 3.80
N ALA A 318 14.09 1.00 3.18
CA ALA A 318 13.49 0.20 2.11
C ALA A 318 14.42 0.09 0.88
N ILE A 319 15.09 1.17 0.48
CA ILE A 319 16.10 1.13 -0.60
C ILE A 319 17.29 0.23 -0.23
N ARG A 320 17.75 0.23 1.02
CA ARG A 320 18.83 -0.67 1.47
C ARG A 320 18.41 -2.14 1.42
N GLU A 321 17.16 -2.45 1.76
CA GLU A 321 16.63 -3.80 1.63
C GLU A 321 16.57 -4.24 0.16
N LEU A 322 16.13 -3.36 -0.77
CA LEU A 322 16.16 -3.61 -2.21
C LEU A 322 17.58 -3.90 -2.71
N GLU A 323 18.58 -3.14 -2.23
CA GLU A 323 19.99 -3.38 -2.54
C GLU A 323 20.46 -4.74 -2.00
N ALA A 324 20.05 -5.11 -0.79
CA ALA A 324 20.43 -6.37 -0.14
C ALA A 324 19.88 -7.61 -0.88
N ILE A 325 18.70 -7.51 -1.51
CA ILE A 325 18.11 -8.56 -2.37
C ILE A 325 18.60 -8.49 -3.82
N LYS A 326 19.46 -7.48 -4.15
CA LYS A 326 20.06 -7.29 -5.47
C LYS A 326 19.05 -7.10 -6.59
N VAL A 327 18.01 -6.31 -6.34
CA VAL A 327 17.07 -5.87 -7.38
C VAL A 327 17.78 -4.90 -8.32
N ASP A 328 17.48 -4.99 -9.61
CA ASP A 328 17.92 -4.00 -10.59
C ASP A 328 17.11 -2.72 -10.39
N PHE A 329 17.78 -1.68 -9.89
CA PHE A 329 17.11 -0.42 -9.61
C PHE A 329 16.49 0.21 -10.86
N GLN A 330 15.28 0.77 -10.68
CA GLN A 330 14.55 1.51 -11.68
C GLN A 330 14.09 2.86 -11.12
N GLU A 331 13.64 3.74 -11.97
CA GLU A 331 13.21 5.10 -11.60
C GLU A 331 12.10 5.09 -10.52
N HIS A 332 11.15 4.15 -10.61
CA HIS A 332 10.03 4.07 -9.67
C HIS A 332 10.43 3.72 -8.23
N HIS A 333 11.62 3.18 -7.97
CA HIS A 333 12.13 2.96 -6.62
C HIS A 333 12.59 4.25 -5.96
N PHE A 334 13.20 5.16 -6.72
CA PHE A 334 13.78 6.40 -6.20
C PHE A 334 12.79 7.55 -6.13
N THR A 335 11.79 7.60 -7.02
CA THR A 335 10.79 8.67 -7.05
C THR A 335 10.04 8.80 -5.72
N PRO A 336 9.53 7.74 -5.08
CA PRO A 336 8.90 7.84 -3.76
C PRO A 336 9.87 8.28 -2.67
N MET A 337 11.15 7.89 -2.78
CA MET A 337 12.17 8.35 -1.84
C MET A 337 12.38 9.87 -1.98
N LEU A 338 12.52 10.39 -3.20
CA LEU A 338 12.57 11.84 -3.46
C LEU A 338 11.38 12.57 -2.85
N ASP A 339 10.17 12.06 -3.06
CA ASP A 339 8.93 12.62 -2.50
C ASP A 339 8.97 12.70 -0.97
N ALA A 340 9.48 11.66 -0.31
CA ALA A 340 9.58 11.62 1.14
C ALA A 340 10.54 12.69 1.69
N PHE A 341 11.69 12.88 1.03
CA PHE A 341 12.68 13.88 1.42
C PHE A 341 12.18 15.30 1.16
N VAL A 342 11.60 15.55 0.00
CA VAL A 342 11.05 16.87 -0.37
C VAL A 342 9.94 17.30 0.58
N LYS A 343 9.01 16.40 0.95
CA LYS A 343 7.95 16.70 1.94
C LYS A 343 8.49 17.09 3.32
N LYS A 344 9.67 16.62 3.68
CA LYS A 344 10.38 17.04 4.90
C LYS A 344 11.25 18.26 4.71
N GLN A 345 11.20 18.90 3.52
CA GLN A 345 12.02 20.06 3.15
C GLN A 345 13.53 19.79 3.22
N LEU A 346 13.93 18.53 3.06
CA LEU A 346 15.32 18.09 3.02
C LEU A 346 15.82 18.13 1.57
N LEU A 347 15.86 19.33 0.97
CA LEU A 347 16.17 19.51 -0.46
C LEU A 347 17.61 19.12 -0.80
N LYS A 348 18.54 19.34 0.12
CA LYS A 348 19.95 18.96 -0.08
C LYS A 348 20.08 17.46 -0.28
N GLU A 349 19.46 16.70 0.61
CA GLU A 349 19.46 15.24 0.53
C GLU A 349 18.68 14.74 -0.71
N ALA A 350 17.61 15.44 -1.10
CA ALA A 350 16.88 15.13 -2.33
C ALA A 350 17.75 15.29 -3.58
N PHE A 351 18.61 16.30 -3.63
CA PHE A 351 19.58 16.43 -4.72
C PHE A 351 20.64 15.32 -4.71
N CYS A 352 21.07 14.86 -3.52
CA CYS A 352 22.00 13.72 -3.43
C CYS A 352 21.36 12.42 -3.97
N ILE A 353 20.03 12.26 -3.88
CA ILE A 353 19.34 11.08 -4.41
C ILE A 353 19.43 11.03 -5.95
N LEU A 354 19.43 12.19 -6.64
CA LEU A 354 19.62 12.22 -8.10
C LEU A 354 21.00 11.67 -8.50
N ASP A 355 22.05 12.00 -7.75
CA ASP A 355 23.40 11.44 -7.97
C ASP A 355 23.44 9.93 -7.62
N LEU A 356 22.74 9.53 -6.57
CA LEU A 356 22.56 8.11 -6.20
C LEU A 356 21.87 7.32 -7.32
N MET A 357 20.82 7.86 -7.94
CA MET A 357 20.15 7.24 -9.10
C MET A 357 21.15 6.97 -10.22
N ARG A 358 21.97 7.97 -10.55
CA ARG A 358 22.99 7.84 -11.60
C ARG A 358 24.07 6.81 -11.25
N SER A 359 24.47 6.76 -10.00
CA SER A 359 25.39 5.74 -9.47
C SER A 359 24.84 4.33 -9.58
N ALA A 360 23.51 4.19 -9.40
CA ALA A 360 22.76 2.95 -9.59
C ALA A 360 22.45 2.63 -11.07
N LYS A 361 23.02 3.40 -12.04
CA LYS A 361 22.78 3.29 -13.48
C LYS A 361 21.35 3.61 -13.92
N VAL A 362 20.59 4.27 -13.10
CA VAL A 362 19.26 4.82 -13.41
C VAL A 362 19.47 6.27 -13.83
N ASN A 363 19.08 6.64 -15.04
CA ASN A 363 19.20 8.02 -15.49
C ASN A 363 18.05 8.84 -14.89
N PRO A 364 18.33 9.81 -14.00
CA PRO A 364 17.27 10.68 -13.49
C PRO A 364 16.72 11.54 -14.63
N THR A 365 15.43 11.79 -14.60
CA THR A 365 14.70 12.64 -15.53
C THR A 365 14.08 13.81 -14.77
N ILE A 366 13.61 14.82 -15.49
CA ILE A 366 12.86 15.91 -14.85
C ILE A 366 11.52 15.43 -14.27
N ASP A 367 10.98 14.35 -14.81
CA ASP A 367 9.75 13.76 -14.30
C ASP A 367 9.99 13.01 -12.99
N SER A 368 11.14 12.34 -12.83
CA SER A 368 11.54 11.76 -11.53
C SER A 368 11.80 12.82 -10.45
N ALA A 369 12.29 13.99 -10.86
CA ALA A 369 12.52 15.14 -9.96
C ALA A 369 11.29 16.07 -9.83
N TYR A 370 10.10 15.61 -10.22
CA TYR A 370 8.87 16.41 -10.20
C TYR A 370 8.51 16.95 -8.81
N SER A 371 8.75 16.19 -7.76
CA SER A 371 8.51 16.63 -6.38
C SER A 371 9.38 17.84 -6.00
N ILE A 372 10.65 17.86 -6.42
CA ILE A 372 11.53 19.02 -6.22
C ILE A 372 10.96 20.24 -6.97
N LEU A 373 10.55 20.03 -8.23
CA LEU A 373 9.92 21.09 -9.02
C LEU A 373 8.67 21.64 -8.32
N GLN A 374 7.81 20.77 -7.79
CA GLN A 374 6.61 21.18 -7.06
C GLN A 374 6.93 22.03 -5.82
N ALA A 375 8.00 21.70 -5.11
CA ALA A 375 8.40 22.43 -3.91
C ALA A 375 8.90 23.86 -4.22
N VAL A 376 9.52 24.08 -5.38
CA VAL A 376 10.17 25.36 -5.71
C VAL A 376 9.42 26.22 -6.74
N ARG A 377 8.44 25.67 -7.47
CA ARG A 377 7.82 26.32 -8.64
C ARG A 377 6.93 27.53 -8.35
N HIS A 378 6.52 27.73 -7.10
CA HIS A 378 5.55 28.77 -6.74
C HIS A 378 6.17 30.00 -6.09
N ASP A 379 7.41 29.87 -5.63
CA ASP A 379 8.09 30.92 -4.87
C ASP A 379 9.51 31.15 -5.40
N PRO A 380 9.81 32.37 -5.87
CA PRO A 380 11.16 32.74 -6.29
C PRO A 380 12.22 32.59 -5.18
N GLU A 381 11.84 32.84 -3.91
CA GLU A 381 12.76 32.70 -2.77
C GLU A 381 13.10 31.22 -2.52
N ALA A 382 12.15 30.31 -2.78
CA ALA A 382 12.39 28.88 -2.68
C ALA A 382 13.39 28.39 -3.73
N ILE A 383 13.40 28.99 -4.94
CA ILE A 383 14.39 28.71 -5.98
C ILE A 383 15.78 29.14 -5.52
N ASP A 384 15.91 30.37 -4.97
CA ASP A 384 17.19 30.89 -4.46
C ASP A 384 17.71 30.07 -3.30
N ALA A 385 16.83 29.68 -2.38
CA ALA A 385 17.18 28.77 -1.27
C ALA A 385 17.66 27.40 -1.77
N ALA A 386 16.99 26.83 -2.77
CA ALA A 386 17.40 25.57 -3.37
C ALA A 386 18.75 25.70 -4.10
N TYR A 387 18.97 26.81 -4.81
CA TYR A 387 20.26 27.09 -5.46
C TYR A 387 21.39 27.23 -4.44
N THR A 388 21.14 27.92 -3.32
CA THR A 388 22.11 28.02 -2.22
C THR A 388 22.51 26.64 -1.68
N LYS A 389 21.56 25.68 -1.61
CA LYS A 389 21.88 24.31 -1.22
C LYS A 389 22.78 23.59 -2.21
N LEU A 390 22.60 23.83 -3.52
CA LEU A 390 23.53 23.31 -4.53
C LEU A 390 24.94 23.90 -4.37
N GLU A 391 25.07 25.21 -4.08
CA GLU A 391 26.36 25.81 -3.79
C GLU A 391 27.02 25.23 -2.54
N GLU A 392 26.23 24.96 -1.47
CA GLU A 392 26.72 24.29 -0.27
C GLU A 392 27.26 22.89 -0.61
N MET A 393 26.52 22.11 -1.40
CA MET A 393 26.94 20.77 -1.85
C MET A 393 28.24 20.82 -2.65
N HIS A 394 28.36 21.79 -3.57
CA HIS A 394 29.59 21.98 -4.35
C HIS A 394 30.79 22.31 -3.44
N LYS A 395 30.62 23.22 -2.47
CA LYS A 395 31.65 23.58 -1.49
C LYS A 395 32.09 22.40 -0.62
N GLU A 396 31.18 21.47 -0.34
CA GLU A 396 31.47 20.23 0.38
C GLU A 396 32.10 19.13 -0.50
N GLY A 397 32.24 19.38 -1.81
CA GLY A 397 32.80 18.44 -2.77
C GLY A 397 31.85 17.30 -3.16
N GLN A 398 30.55 17.48 -2.98
CA GLN A 398 29.53 16.52 -3.43
C GLN A 398 29.26 16.69 -4.92
N ASN A 399 28.99 15.59 -5.61
CA ASN A 399 28.58 15.64 -7.00
C ASN A 399 27.15 16.19 -7.11
N ILE A 400 26.93 17.05 -8.09
CA ILE A 400 25.62 17.61 -8.38
C ILE A 400 25.18 17.12 -9.76
N ASP A 401 24.02 16.48 -9.82
CA ASP A 401 23.45 16.05 -11.09
C ASP A 401 22.91 17.25 -11.88
N VAL A 402 23.06 17.23 -13.21
CA VAL A 402 22.56 18.28 -14.10
C VAL A 402 21.05 18.49 -13.96
N ILE A 403 20.28 17.42 -13.69
CA ILE A 403 18.82 17.49 -13.50
C ILE A 403 18.44 18.37 -12.30
N ALA A 404 19.26 18.41 -11.24
CA ALA A 404 19.03 19.31 -10.11
C ALA A 404 18.97 20.79 -10.54
N VAL A 405 19.87 21.20 -11.43
CA VAL A 405 19.86 22.57 -11.97
C VAL A 405 18.77 22.75 -13.01
N ASN A 406 18.52 21.76 -13.87
CA ASN A 406 17.46 21.80 -14.88
C ASN A 406 16.08 22.00 -14.25
N VAL A 407 15.82 21.39 -13.10
CA VAL A 407 14.57 21.60 -12.34
C VAL A 407 14.40 23.06 -11.90
N LEU A 408 15.48 23.71 -11.44
CA LEU A 408 15.45 25.13 -11.04
C LEU A 408 15.23 26.04 -12.25
N VAL A 409 15.90 25.77 -13.37
CA VAL A 409 15.70 26.49 -14.64
C VAL A 409 14.25 26.33 -15.11
N LYS A 410 13.68 25.11 -15.03
CA LYS A 410 12.27 24.86 -15.35
C LYS A 410 11.33 25.62 -14.43
N ALA A 411 11.63 25.70 -13.13
CA ALA A 411 10.84 26.46 -12.16
C ALA A 411 10.85 27.96 -12.50
N CYS A 412 12.01 28.54 -12.85
CA CYS A 412 12.12 29.92 -13.32
C CYS A 412 11.26 30.17 -14.57
N GLY A 413 11.28 29.23 -15.53
CA GLY A 413 10.45 29.31 -16.73
C GLY A 413 8.95 29.32 -16.42
N LEU A 414 8.51 28.55 -15.43
CA LEU A 414 7.10 28.53 -14.98
C LEU A 414 6.66 29.82 -14.28
N LEU A 415 7.60 30.51 -13.63
CA LEU A 415 7.38 31.82 -13.00
C LEU A 415 7.53 32.99 -13.99
N ASN A 416 7.90 32.72 -15.26
CA ASN A 416 8.28 33.73 -16.26
C ASN A 416 9.45 34.61 -15.81
N ASP A 417 10.31 34.12 -14.92
CA ASP A 417 11.53 34.80 -14.48
C ASP A 417 12.72 34.34 -15.32
N LEU A 418 12.78 34.84 -16.56
CA LEU A 418 13.84 34.50 -17.50
C LEU A 418 15.22 34.96 -17.00
N GLN A 419 15.29 36.11 -16.32
CA GLN A 419 16.55 36.68 -15.84
C GLN A 419 17.23 35.73 -14.83
N ARG A 420 16.45 35.21 -13.86
CA ARG A 420 16.93 34.23 -12.88
C ARG A 420 17.33 32.91 -13.56
N GLY A 421 16.51 32.38 -14.48
CA GLY A 421 16.82 31.17 -15.23
C GLY A 421 18.16 31.25 -15.98
N VAL A 422 18.41 32.38 -16.65
CA VAL A 422 19.69 32.64 -17.33
C VAL A 422 20.84 32.83 -16.33
N GLY A 423 20.58 33.44 -15.17
CA GLY A 423 21.55 33.57 -14.09
C GLY A 423 22.02 32.20 -13.59
N ILE A 424 21.09 31.29 -13.32
CA ILE A 424 21.40 29.91 -12.88
C ILE A 424 22.17 29.16 -13.98
N TYR A 425 21.76 29.27 -15.25
CA TYR A 425 22.46 28.66 -16.37
C TYR A 425 23.93 29.12 -16.44
N LYS A 426 24.18 30.44 -16.37
CA LYS A 426 25.54 30.99 -16.39
C LYS A 426 26.41 30.57 -15.22
N ALA A 427 25.79 30.21 -14.12
CA ALA A 427 26.48 29.74 -12.92
C ALA A 427 26.79 28.22 -12.96
N MET A 428 26.20 27.43 -13.87
CA MET A 428 26.46 25.98 -14.00
C MET A 428 27.94 25.59 -14.07
N PRO A 429 28.77 26.27 -14.88
CA PRO A 429 30.21 25.95 -14.95
C PRO A 429 30.92 26.16 -13.60
N SER A 430 30.50 27.14 -12.78
CA SER A 430 31.08 27.37 -11.44
C SER A 430 30.72 26.26 -10.45
N LEU A 431 29.64 25.51 -10.70
CA LEU A 431 29.25 24.32 -9.95
C LEU A 431 29.89 23.04 -10.52
N GLY A 432 30.71 23.14 -11.54
CA GLY A 432 31.35 22.01 -12.23
C GLY A 432 30.40 21.22 -13.14
N ILE A 433 29.25 21.78 -13.50
CA ILE A 433 28.20 21.12 -14.29
C ILE A 433 28.24 21.66 -15.72
N GLN A 434 28.17 20.77 -16.70
CA GLN A 434 27.99 21.15 -18.09
C GLN A 434 26.52 21.14 -18.48
N PRO A 435 26.00 22.19 -19.13
CA PRO A 435 24.64 22.22 -19.65
C PRO A 435 24.42 21.10 -20.66
N ASP A 436 23.28 20.48 -20.63
CA ASP A 436 22.83 19.46 -21.57
C ASP A 436 21.72 19.97 -22.51
N ALA A 437 21.26 19.13 -23.42
CA ALA A 437 20.19 19.49 -24.35
C ALA A 437 18.89 19.85 -23.66
N GLU A 438 18.58 19.25 -22.49
CA GLU A 438 17.40 19.57 -21.71
C GLU A 438 17.51 20.96 -21.06
N THR A 439 18.69 21.38 -20.60
CA THR A 439 18.94 22.73 -20.09
C THR A 439 18.55 23.78 -21.14
N PHE A 440 19.07 23.61 -22.38
CA PHE A 440 18.76 24.53 -23.47
C PHE A 440 17.29 24.49 -23.88
N GLU A 441 16.68 23.30 -23.93
CA GLU A 441 15.24 23.15 -24.18
C GLU A 441 14.39 23.99 -23.20
N MET A 442 14.75 23.94 -21.91
CA MET A 442 14.01 24.68 -20.87
C MET A 442 14.21 26.19 -20.97
N LEU A 443 15.44 26.61 -21.25
CA LEU A 443 15.73 28.03 -21.47
C LEU A 443 15.01 28.58 -22.70
N LEU A 444 14.95 27.82 -23.79
CA LEU A 444 14.22 28.20 -25.01
C LEU A 444 12.71 28.29 -24.75
N LYS A 445 12.15 27.38 -23.98
CA LYS A 445 10.74 27.46 -23.52
C LYS A 445 10.48 28.67 -22.63
N ALA A 446 11.43 29.02 -21.76
CA ALA A 446 11.35 30.23 -20.95
C ALA A 446 11.45 31.50 -21.81
N CYS A 447 12.35 31.53 -22.81
CA CYS A 447 12.44 32.61 -23.80
C CYS A 447 11.14 32.76 -24.61
N ARG A 448 10.48 31.66 -24.98
CA ARG A 448 9.16 31.69 -25.63
C ARG A 448 8.09 32.31 -24.73
N ALA A 449 8.06 31.94 -23.46
CA ALA A 449 7.08 32.51 -22.50
C ALA A 449 7.29 34.02 -22.31
N ALA A 450 8.57 34.47 -22.29
CA ALA A 450 8.94 35.89 -22.21
C ALA A 450 8.97 36.62 -23.58
N GLN A 451 8.74 35.91 -24.70
CA GLN A 451 8.80 36.42 -26.07
C GLN A 451 10.15 37.09 -26.45
N HIS A 452 11.24 36.57 -25.87
CA HIS A 452 12.59 37.15 -26.04
C HIS A 452 13.42 36.36 -27.07
N ILE A 453 13.26 36.70 -28.35
CA ILE A 453 13.88 35.99 -29.49
C ILE A 453 15.42 36.11 -29.52
N GLU A 454 15.97 37.31 -29.31
CA GLU A 454 17.41 37.58 -29.42
C GLU A 454 18.21 36.70 -28.44
N LEU A 455 17.68 36.51 -27.24
CA LEU A 455 18.30 35.62 -26.25
C LEU A 455 18.20 34.15 -26.69
N GLY A 456 17.02 33.77 -27.21
CA GLY A 456 16.81 32.39 -27.70
C GLY A 456 17.76 32.03 -28.85
N GLU A 457 17.95 32.92 -29.83
CA GLU A 457 18.92 32.73 -30.91
C GLU A 457 20.36 32.63 -30.41
N ARG A 458 20.69 33.45 -29.41
CA ARG A 458 22.00 33.40 -28.78
C ARG A 458 22.20 32.07 -28.04
N LEU A 459 21.25 31.63 -27.28
CA LEU A 459 21.32 30.34 -26.54
C LEU A 459 21.41 29.16 -27.52
N PHE A 460 20.65 29.18 -28.61
CA PHE A 460 20.70 28.12 -29.61
C PHE A 460 22.07 28.04 -30.30
N ARG A 461 22.66 29.19 -30.57
CA ARG A 461 24.02 29.28 -31.13
C ARG A 461 25.08 28.83 -30.13
N GLU A 462 24.98 29.23 -28.87
CA GLU A 462 25.85 28.83 -27.78
C GLU A 462 25.79 27.31 -27.53
N MET A 463 24.60 26.69 -27.71
CA MET A 463 24.43 25.24 -27.68
C MET A 463 25.24 24.54 -28.77
N GLN A 464 25.20 25.06 -30.02
CA GLN A 464 25.96 24.50 -31.14
C GLN A 464 27.47 24.69 -30.94
N GLU A 465 27.91 25.85 -30.46
CA GLU A 465 29.32 26.19 -30.18
C GLU A 465 29.90 25.32 -29.04
N SER A 466 29.08 25.00 -28.02
CA SER A 466 29.47 24.10 -26.91
C SER A 466 29.53 22.62 -27.31
N GLY A 467 29.14 22.28 -28.54
CA GLY A 467 29.16 20.91 -29.06
C GLY A 467 28.00 20.05 -28.60
N VAL A 468 27.01 20.62 -27.91
CA VAL A 468 25.78 19.92 -27.51
C VAL A 468 24.87 19.79 -28.73
N LYS A 469 24.59 18.57 -29.17
CA LYS A 469 23.71 18.35 -30.33
C LYS A 469 22.27 18.70 -30.00
N PRO A 470 21.62 19.56 -30.80
CA PRO A 470 20.21 19.83 -30.64
C PRO A 470 19.36 18.56 -30.79
N THR A 471 18.43 18.36 -29.89
CA THR A 471 17.44 17.26 -29.95
C THR A 471 16.17 17.71 -30.69
N ALA A 472 15.32 16.78 -31.07
CA ALA A 472 14.01 17.11 -31.64
C ALA A 472 13.25 18.14 -30.79
N LYS A 473 13.25 17.98 -29.47
CA LYS A 473 12.58 18.88 -28.53
C LYS A 473 13.20 20.28 -28.47
N THR A 474 14.52 20.39 -28.61
CA THR A 474 15.21 21.69 -28.66
C THR A 474 14.87 22.47 -29.94
N PHE A 475 14.86 21.77 -31.11
CA PHE A 475 14.38 22.38 -32.35
C PHE A 475 12.93 22.84 -32.27
N GLU A 476 12.04 21.98 -31.73
CA GLU A 476 10.63 22.30 -31.54
C GLU A 476 10.43 23.53 -30.63
N ALA A 477 11.15 23.59 -29.50
CA ALA A 477 11.09 24.74 -28.59
C ALA A 477 11.58 26.03 -29.29
N PHE A 478 12.63 25.92 -30.11
CA PHE A 478 13.17 27.07 -30.83
C PHE A 478 12.24 27.51 -31.98
N ILE A 479 11.72 26.59 -32.79
CA ILE A 479 10.73 26.90 -33.84
C ILE A 479 9.51 27.58 -33.20
N SER A 480 9.01 27.03 -32.09
CA SER A 480 7.89 27.62 -31.34
C SER A 480 8.18 29.04 -30.84
N LEU A 481 9.44 29.33 -30.45
CA LEU A 481 9.87 30.68 -30.08
C LEU A 481 9.85 31.62 -31.29
N VAL A 482 10.41 31.21 -32.42
CA VAL A 482 10.46 32.01 -33.67
C VAL A 482 9.04 32.33 -34.14
N LEU A 483 8.10 31.38 -34.05
CA LEU A 483 6.70 31.57 -34.43
C LEU A 483 5.95 32.61 -33.58
N THR A 484 6.51 33.06 -32.45
CA THR A 484 5.90 34.17 -31.65
C THR A 484 6.18 35.56 -32.25
N GLN A 485 7.09 35.65 -33.21
CA GLN A 485 7.49 36.91 -33.84
C GLN A 485 6.59 37.26 -35.02
N THR A 486 6.61 38.54 -35.40
CA THR A 486 5.93 39.03 -36.62
C THR A 486 6.62 38.54 -37.88
N ASP A 487 7.96 38.45 -37.85
CA ASP A 487 8.77 37.84 -38.90
C ASP A 487 9.20 36.42 -38.45
N TYR A 488 8.49 35.42 -38.94
CA TYR A 488 8.71 34.01 -38.61
C TYR A 488 9.27 33.19 -39.76
N GLU A 489 9.86 33.83 -40.78
CA GLU A 489 10.43 33.12 -41.94
C GLU A 489 11.48 32.11 -41.50
N ASN A 490 12.31 32.45 -40.54
CA ASN A 490 13.32 31.56 -39.97
C ASN A 490 12.75 30.25 -39.38
N ALA A 491 11.47 30.20 -39.01
CA ALA A 491 10.86 28.96 -38.49
C ALA A 491 10.89 27.83 -39.53
N PHE A 492 10.68 28.17 -40.82
CA PHE A 492 10.76 27.18 -41.91
C PHE A 492 12.21 26.73 -42.15
N PHE A 493 13.17 27.62 -42.02
CA PHE A 493 14.58 27.27 -42.13
C PHE A 493 14.98 26.26 -41.05
N TYR A 494 14.63 26.51 -39.79
CA TYR A 494 14.94 25.61 -38.69
C TYR A 494 14.13 24.30 -38.74
N LEU A 495 12.93 24.29 -39.33
CA LEU A 495 12.20 23.08 -39.62
C LEU A 495 12.96 22.17 -40.60
N GLU A 496 13.54 22.75 -41.65
CA GLU A 496 14.39 22.01 -42.61
C GLU A 496 15.73 21.55 -41.99
N GLU A 497 16.33 22.39 -41.14
CA GLU A 497 17.54 22.03 -40.39
C GLU A 497 17.26 20.85 -39.45
N MET A 498 16.11 20.84 -38.75
CA MET A 498 15.65 19.73 -37.91
C MET A 498 15.54 18.43 -38.71
N LYS A 499 14.94 18.49 -39.91
CA LYS A 499 14.81 17.32 -40.81
C LYS A 499 16.19 16.88 -41.33
N GLY A 500 17.04 17.82 -41.67
CA GLY A 500 18.42 17.58 -42.10
C GLY A 500 19.28 16.91 -41.02
N ALA A 501 19.00 17.20 -39.75
CA ALA A 501 19.63 16.54 -38.60
C ALA A 501 19.05 15.12 -38.33
N GLY A 502 18.05 14.68 -39.10
CA GLY A 502 17.44 13.35 -38.98
C GLY A 502 16.32 13.27 -37.95
N HIS A 503 15.84 14.40 -37.48
CA HIS A 503 14.71 14.45 -36.53
C HIS A 503 13.39 14.64 -37.27
N THR A 504 12.36 13.90 -36.84
CA THR A 504 11.00 14.04 -37.38
C THR A 504 10.22 15.07 -36.55
N PRO A 505 9.72 16.16 -37.19
CA PRO A 505 8.90 17.13 -36.46
C PRO A 505 7.61 16.51 -35.94
N SER A 506 7.20 16.90 -34.73
CA SER A 506 6.00 16.37 -34.11
C SER A 506 4.73 17.11 -34.60
N TYR A 507 3.57 16.46 -34.43
CA TYR A 507 2.28 17.07 -34.78
C TYR A 507 2.05 18.49 -34.19
N PRO A 508 2.36 18.76 -32.91
CA PRO A 508 2.22 20.08 -32.32
C PRO A 508 2.98 21.20 -33.07
N VAL A 509 4.18 20.93 -33.56
CA VAL A 509 4.98 21.90 -34.32
C VAL A 509 4.29 22.31 -35.61
N TYR A 510 3.84 21.31 -36.39
CA TYR A 510 3.07 21.59 -37.61
C TYR A 510 1.76 22.32 -37.31
N GLU A 511 1.07 21.92 -36.23
CA GLU A 511 -0.16 22.59 -35.81
C GLU A 511 0.09 24.06 -35.48
N GLU A 512 1.21 24.39 -34.82
CA GLU A 512 1.59 25.76 -34.45
C GLU A 512 1.98 26.57 -35.69
N ILE A 513 2.77 26.01 -36.60
CA ILE A 513 3.13 26.63 -37.89
C ILE A 513 1.85 26.93 -38.69
N VAL A 514 0.96 25.97 -38.85
CA VAL A 514 -0.30 26.15 -39.60
C VAL A 514 -1.15 27.24 -38.94
N LYS A 515 -1.28 27.27 -37.63
CA LYS A 515 -2.04 28.29 -36.91
C LYS A 515 -1.44 29.67 -37.11
N THR A 516 -0.14 29.82 -37.01
CA THR A 516 0.55 31.10 -37.20
C THR A 516 0.39 31.60 -38.63
N CYS A 517 0.60 30.74 -39.63
CA CYS A 517 0.42 31.10 -41.06
C CYS A 517 -1.02 31.49 -41.36
N VAL A 518 -2.02 30.74 -40.90
CA VAL A 518 -3.44 31.04 -41.13
C VAL A 518 -3.83 32.36 -40.44
N ALA A 519 -3.35 32.63 -39.22
CA ALA A 519 -3.62 33.85 -38.49
C ALA A 519 -3.05 35.08 -39.21
N ASN A 520 -1.90 34.94 -39.87
CA ASN A 520 -1.26 36.02 -40.64
C ASN A 520 -1.69 36.06 -42.12
N GLY A 521 -2.60 35.16 -42.55
CA GLY A 521 -3.05 35.11 -43.94
C GLY A 521 -2.01 34.54 -44.92
N ASP A 522 -1.00 33.88 -44.44
CA ASP A 522 0.08 33.27 -45.24
C ASP A 522 -0.34 31.97 -45.88
N THR A 523 -0.22 31.86 -47.19
CA THR A 523 -0.63 30.68 -47.98
C THR A 523 0.26 29.44 -47.77
N ARG A 524 1.45 29.59 -47.16
CA ARG A 524 2.39 28.52 -46.87
C ARG A 524 1.83 27.49 -45.88
N TYR A 525 0.76 27.81 -45.17
CA TYR A 525 0.05 26.80 -44.34
C TYR A 525 -0.35 25.53 -45.12
N LYS A 526 -0.60 25.67 -46.44
CA LYS A 526 -0.97 24.53 -47.31
C LYS A 526 0.17 23.54 -47.44
N LEU A 527 1.39 24.03 -47.61
CA LEU A 527 2.59 23.18 -47.66
C LEU A 527 2.81 22.46 -46.31
N ALA A 528 2.65 23.17 -45.20
CA ALA A 528 2.78 22.56 -43.89
C ALA A 528 1.70 21.51 -43.62
N VAL A 529 0.49 21.67 -44.16
CA VAL A 529 -0.58 20.66 -44.10
C VAL A 529 -0.25 19.44 -44.97
N GLU A 530 0.25 19.67 -46.20
CA GLU A 530 0.67 18.57 -47.09
C GLU A 530 1.79 17.73 -46.47
N GLU A 531 2.78 18.37 -45.86
CA GLU A 531 3.84 17.68 -45.14
C GLU A 531 3.34 16.91 -43.94
N LEU A 532 2.44 17.51 -43.13
CA LEU A 532 1.81 16.86 -41.99
C LEU A 532 1.10 15.56 -42.42
N GLU A 533 0.40 15.59 -43.55
CA GLU A 533 -0.27 14.42 -44.10
C GLU A 533 0.72 13.38 -44.68
N GLN A 534 1.82 13.82 -45.31
CA GLN A 534 2.90 12.95 -45.80
C GLN A 534 3.62 12.21 -44.65
N MET A 535 3.75 12.86 -43.48
CA MET A 535 4.29 12.25 -42.28
C MET A 535 3.30 11.25 -41.60
N GLY A 536 2.09 11.09 -42.15
CA GLY A 536 1.06 10.18 -41.66
C GLY A 536 0.23 10.72 -40.48
N TYR A 537 0.37 11.98 -40.14
CA TYR A 537 -0.45 12.60 -39.11
C TYR A 537 -1.85 12.92 -39.63
N LYS A 538 -2.88 12.61 -38.83
CA LYS A 538 -4.25 12.99 -39.14
C LYS A 538 -4.55 14.37 -38.58
N MET A 539 -4.98 15.29 -39.44
CA MET A 539 -5.37 16.63 -39.02
C MET A 539 -6.54 16.58 -38.03
N SER A 540 -6.39 17.25 -36.87
CA SER A 540 -7.44 17.36 -35.87
C SER A 540 -8.65 18.15 -36.40
N ALA A 541 -9.86 17.81 -35.92
CA ALA A 541 -11.07 18.54 -36.29
C ALA A 541 -10.98 20.03 -35.89
N ARG A 542 -10.27 20.34 -34.81
CA ARG A 542 -10.01 21.71 -34.34
C ARG A 542 -9.13 22.49 -35.31
N LEU A 543 -8.03 21.90 -35.78
CA LEU A 543 -7.13 22.54 -36.74
C LEU A 543 -7.85 22.78 -38.07
N ARG A 544 -8.61 21.80 -38.58
CA ARG A 544 -9.41 21.92 -39.81
C ARG A 544 -10.44 23.05 -39.70
N HIS A 545 -11.12 23.16 -38.58
CA HIS A 545 -12.07 24.26 -38.34
C HIS A 545 -11.35 25.60 -38.28
N PHE A 546 -10.18 25.68 -37.64
CA PHE A 546 -9.36 26.89 -37.55
C PHE A 546 -8.95 27.40 -38.96
N ILE A 547 -8.50 26.51 -39.82
CA ILE A 547 -8.14 26.81 -41.23
C ILE A 547 -9.37 27.34 -41.99
N ASN A 548 -10.51 26.64 -41.90
CA ASN A 548 -11.73 27.02 -42.61
C ASN A 548 -12.29 28.37 -42.17
N THR A 549 -12.05 28.78 -40.93
CA THR A 549 -12.55 30.04 -40.39
C THR A 549 -11.54 31.18 -40.48
N GLY A 550 -10.34 30.92 -41.06
CA GLY A 550 -9.25 31.90 -41.10
C GLY A 550 -8.86 32.42 -39.73
N GLY A 551 -8.99 31.60 -38.70
CA GLY A 551 -8.64 31.93 -37.31
C GLY A 551 -9.63 32.85 -36.55
N ARG A 552 -10.51 33.57 -37.27
CA ARG A 552 -11.33 34.66 -36.71
C ARG A 552 -12.52 34.19 -35.85
N GLN A 553 -13.15 33.05 -36.19
CA GLN A 553 -14.34 32.58 -35.47
C GLN A 553 -14.01 31.80 -34.19
N TRP A 554 -12.80 31.35 -34.02
CA TRP A 554 -12.39 30.60 -32.84
C TRP A 554 -12.27 31.51 -31.61
N ILE A 555 -11.74 32.72 -31.80
CA ILE A 555 -11.60 33.74 -30.75
C ILE A 555 -12.96 34.19 -30.23
N ASN A 556 -13.98 34.25 -31.10
CA ASN A 556 -15.33 34.72 -30.76
C ASN A 556 -16.26 33.65 -30.15
N ARG A 557 -15.88 32.37 -30.21
CA ARG A 557 -16.64 31.25 -29.63
C ARG A 557 -16.08 30.71 -28.31
N LEU A 558 -14.91 31.15 -27.90
CA LEU A 558 -14.41 30.88 -26.58
C LEU A 558 -15.24 31.64 -25.55
N SER A 559 -15.75 30.97 -24.53
CA SER A 559 -16.27 31.64 -23.34
C SER A 559 -15.18 32.54 -22.75
N ASP A 560 -15.58 33.59 -22.03
CA ASP A 560 -14.59 34.50 -21.45
C ASP A 560 -13.57 33.72 -20.56
N ASP A 561 -14.00 32.63 -19.94
CA ASP A 561 -13.12 31.72 -19.17
C ASP A 561 -12.13 30.93 -20.05
N GLU A 562 -12.49 30.61 -21.30
CA GLU A 562 -11.61 29.93 -22.26
C GLU A 562 -10.59 30.84 -22.94
N ARG A 563 -10.81 32.17 -22.87
CA ARG A 563 -9.86 33.20 -23.33
C ARG A 563 -8.72 33.45 -22.35
N LEU A 564 -8.89 33.01 -21.11
CA LEU A 564 -7.88 33.14 -20.07
C LEU A 564 -6.72 32.12 -20.28
N PRO A 565 -5.50 32.46 -19.89
CA PRO A 565 -4.37 31.52 -19.88
C PRO A 565 -4.71 30.25 -19.13
N TYR A 566 -4.20 29.13 -19.58
CA TYR A 566 -4.48 27.80 -19.02
C TYR A 566 -4.31 27.72 -17.50
N GLU A 567 -3.28 28.37 -16.95
CA GLU A 567 -3.03 28.41 -15.52
C GLU A 567 -4.09 29.18 -14.73
N THR A 568 -4.61 30.27 -15.32
CA THR A 568 -5.69 31.05 -14.69
C THR A 568 -6.98 30.25 -14.69
N ARG A 569 -7.28 29.52 -15.78
CA ARG A 569 -8.42 28.59 -15.86
C ARG A 569 -8.31 27.44 -14.85
N ARG A 570 -7.11 26.92 -14.67
CA ARG A 570 -6.85 25.87 -13.69
C ARG A 570 -7.05 26.37 -12.26
N ARG A 571 -6.51 27.56 -11.92
CA ARG A 571 -6.72 28.19 -10.60
C ARG A 571 -8.18 28.48 -10.30
N MET A 572 -8.95 28.93 -11.32
CA MET A 572 -10.38 29.16 -11.16
C MET A 572 -11.17 27.86 -10.95
N LYS A 573 -10.76 26.76 -11.59
CA LYS A 573 -11.36 25.43 -11.36
C LYS A 573 -11.01 24.89 -9.98
N GLU A 574 -9.76 25.01 -9.55
CA GLU A 574 -9.31 24.61 -8.22
C GLU A 574 -10.01 25.44 -7.13
N ALA A 575 -10.19 26.76 -7.34
CA ALA A 575 -10.92 27.63 -6.42
C ALA A 575 -12.42 27.32 -6.38
N LYS A 576 -13.05 26.93 -7.49
CA LYS A 576 -14.44 26.47 -7.51
C LYS A 576 -14.64 25.16 -6.77
N LEU A 577 -13.74 24.19 -6.96
CA LEU A 577 -13.78 22.93 -6.24
C LEU A 577 -13.63 23.11 -4.74
N LEU A 578 -12.75 24.01 -4.30
CA LEU A 578 -12.59 24.36 -2.88
C LEU A 578 -13.83 25.05 -2.30
N GLN A 579 -14.51 25.90 -3.09
CA GLN A 579 -15.77 26.52 -2.66
C GLN A 579 -16.92 25.49 -2.57
N GLU A 580 -16.99 24.55 -3.51
CA GLU A 580 -17.98 23.46 -3.49
C GLU A 580 -17.72 22.52 -2.28
N GLU A 581 -16.47 22.25 -1.94
CA GLU A 581 -16.10 21.47 -0.73
C GLU A 581 -16.44 22.23 0.57
N GLU A 582 -16.20 23.56 0.63
CA GLU A 582 -16.57 24.40 1.78
C GLU A 582 -18.10 24.55 1.95
N GLU A 583 -18.86 24.59 0.84
CA GLU A 583 -20.33 24.61 0.86
C GLU A 583 -20.91 23.26 1.32
N GLU A 584 -20.36 22.11 0.88
CA GLU A 584 -20.77 20.79 1.33
C GLU A 584 -20.44 20.57 2.82
N GLU A 585 -19.25 20.99 3.30
CA GLU A 585 -18.92 20.94 4.73
C GLU A 585 -19.79 21.89 5.57
N GLY A 586 -20.23 23.01 5.01
CA GLY A 586 -21.15 23.96 5.62
C GLY A 586 -22.58 23.43 5.74
N GLU A 587 -23.07 22.69 4.75
CA GLU A 587 -24.39 22.06 4.76
C GLU A 587 -24.43 20.87 5.72
N ASP A 588 -23.40 20.03 5.76
CA ASP A 588 -23.28 18.91 6.72
C ASP A 588 -23.21 19.41 8.17
N SER A 589 -22.54 20.56 8.39
CA SER A 589 -22.48 21.17 9.72
C SER A 589 -23.83 21.78 10.15
N ALA A 590 -24.65 22.24 9.23
CA ALA A 590 -25.97 22.79 9.49
C ALA A 590 -27.05 21.69 9.70
N GLU A 591 -26.89 20.52 9.11
CA GLU A 591 -27.75 19.34 9.38
C GLU A 591 -27.45 18.69 10.74
N LEU A 592 -26.20 18.74 11.20
CA LEU A 592 -25.82 18.24 12.52
C LEU A 592 -26.27 19.15 13.68
N MET A 593 -26.68 20.40 13.40
CA MET A 593 -27.21 21.34 14.40
C MET A 593 -28.74 21.42 14.42
N LYS A 594 -29.45 20.68 13.59
CA LYS A 594 -30.92 20.50 13.64
C LYS A 594 -31.30 19.16 14.24
#